data_ad8651ab625717c27558fb61a65faf63
#
_entry.id   ad8651ab625717c27558fb61a65faf63
#
_cell.length_a   1.000
_cell.length_b   1.000
_cell.length_c   1.000
_cell.angle_alpha   90.00
_cell.angle_beta   90.00
_cell.angle_gamma   90.00
#
_symmetry.space_group_name_H-M   'P 1'
#
loop_
_entity.id
_entity.type
_entity.pdbx_description
1 polymer ?
#
loop_
_entity_poly.entity_id
_entity_poly.type
_entity_poly.pdbx_seq_one_letter_code
_entity_poly.pdbx_strand_id
1 'polypeptide(L)'
;GHYLIEPMVAEFVRQEPQVQLHLEASTGLLDPRSVAADLVFNFAFDPLPDVDIIARRLFSNPFILAAHPEVLKDRRLPEEPQALRGLPCIGFGPKTSPWSWRLTKEDRSYTHRYDPTLSTLQLSALHTAVRRGAGIGAVSRRLVEDEIARGDLVHVLPDWAPPPAVLYAIYPSGRTLTAAARRFMEMILEYFNQRTKIEHYDNIAPPTPARKKL
;
A
#
# COMPACT_ATOMS: atom_id res chain seq x y z
N GLY A 1 6.40 -4.10 0.80
CA GLY A 1 7.01 -3.43 1.99
C GLY A 1 8.44 -2.99 1.74
N HIS A 2 9.20 -3.74 0.95
CA HIS A 2 10.64 -3.55 0.76
C HIS A 2 11.00 -2.15 0.27
N TYR A 3 10.36 -1.67 -0.79
CA TYR A 3 10.67 -0.35 -1.41
C TYR A 3 10.63 0.85 -0.46
N LEU A 4 9.91 0.74 0.66
CA LEU A 4 9.78 1.83 1.62
C LEU A 4 10.81 1.77 2.74
N ILE A 5 11.24 0.57 3.13
CA ILE A 5 12.15 0.35 4.26
C ILE A 5 13.61 0.23 3.82
N GLU A 6 13.88 -0.37 2.65
CA GLU A 6 15.25 -0.61 2.17
C GLU A 6 16.14 0.64 2.11
N PRO A 7 15.67 1.80 1.59
CA PRO A 7 16.50 3.00 1.59
C PRO A 7 16.88 3.46 3.00
N MET A 8 15.98 3.26 3.97
CA MET A 8 16.23 3.64 5.36
C MET A 8 17.18 2.67 6.06
N VAL A 9 17.13 1.38 5.71
CA VAL A 9 18.10 0.39 6.21
C VAL A 9 19.51 0.78 5.76
N ALA A 10 19.70 1.10 4.48
CA ALA A 10 21.01 1.51 3.95
C ALA A 10 21.55 2.78 4.63
N GLU A 11 20.66 3.77 4.83
CA GLU A 11 21.03 5.01 5.51
C GLU A 11 21.36 4.79 6.99
N PHE A 12 20.61 3.94 7.68
CA PHE A 12 20.87 3.60 9.07
C PHE A 12 22.22 2.94 9.28
N VAL A 13 22.57 1.95 8.46
CA VAL A 13 23.87 1.26 8.53
C VAL A 13 25.02 2.22 8.25
N ARG A 14 24.81 3.21 7.38
CA ARG A 14 25.81 4.25 7.11
C ARG A 14 26.01 5.19 8.31
N GLN A 15 24.95 5.52 9.04
CA GLN A 15 24.99 6.39 10.23
C GLN A 15 25.49 5.68 11.48
N GLU A 16 25.23 4.39 11.61
CA GLU A 16 25.54 3.58 12.80
C GLU A 16 26.46 2.40 12.44
N PRO A 17 27.73 2.66 12.08
CA PRO A 17 28.63 1.64 11.52
C PRO A 17 28.99 0.51 12.48
N GLN A 18 28.73 0.68 13.79
CA GLN A 18 28.93 -0.34 14.82
C GLN A 18 27.73 -1.31 14.92
N VAL A 19 26.62 -1.02 14.23
CA VAL A 19 25.42 -1.86 14.27
C VAL A 19 25.46 -2.89 13.15
N GLN A 20 25.28 -4.14 13.50
CA GLN A 20 25.03 -5.21 12.53
C GLN A 20 23.52 -5.35 12.35
N LEU A 21 23.03 -5.13 11.14
CA LEU A 21 21.62 -5.22 10.81
C LEU A 21 21.39 -6.39 9.86
N HIS A 22 20.45 -7.28 10.23
CA HIS A 22 19.96 -8.33 9.35
C HIS A 22 18.53 -8.00 8.92
N LEU A 23 18.30 -7.94 7.60
CA LEU A 23 16.98 -7.70 7.01
C LEU A 23 16.49 -8.97 6.34
N GLU A 24 15.38 -9.48 6.83
CA GLU A 24 14.70 -10.64 6.24
C GLU A 24 13.32 -10.22 5.70
N ALA A 25 12.92 -10.81 4.61
CA ALA A 25 11.64 -10.59 4.00
C ALA A 25 10.80 -11.85 3.98
N SER A 26 9.55 -11.72 4.39
CA SER A 26 8.58 -12.81 4.33
C SER A 26 7.31 -12.38 3.61
N THR A 27 6.63 -13.35 3.03
CA THR A 27 5.29 -13.18 2.46
C THR A 27 4.26 -13.55 3.53
N GLY A 28 3.53 -12.56 4.03
CA GLY A 28 2.47 -12.74 5.02
C GLY A 28 2.66 -11.90 6.28
N LEU A 29 1.67 -11.96 7.15
CA LEU A 29 1.73 -11.29 8.45
C LEU A 29 2.63 -12.12 9.37
N LEU A 30 3.77 -11.54 9.75
CA LEU A 30 4.68 -12.17 10.72
C LEU A 30 4.22 -11.88 12.15
N ASP A 31 4.13 -12.92 12.97
CA ASP A 31 4.02 -12.75 14.42
C ASP A 31 5.44 -12.53 14.99
N PRO A 32 5.74 -11.35 15.54
CA PRO A 32 7.08 -11.05 16.08
C PRO A 32 7.49 -11.96 17.24
N ARG A 33 6.55 -12.70 17.85
CA ARG A 33 6.83 -13.70 18.89
C ARG A 33 7.37 -14.99 18.31
N SER A 34 6.99 -15.30 17.06
CA SER A 34 7.42 -16.53 16.36
C SER A 34 8.73 -16.36 15.59
N VAL A 35 9.19 -15.14 15.41
CA VAL A 35 10.44 -14.81 14.71
C VAL A 35 11.44 -14.18 15.68
N ALA A 36 12.71 -14.52 15.56
CA ALA A 36 13.79 -13.92 16.34
C ALA A 36 14.18 -12.55 15.75
N ALA A 37 13.23 -11.60 15.78
CA ALA A 37 13.42 -10.26 15.26
C ALA A 37 13.19 -9.22 16.36
N ASP A 38 13.98 -8.14 16.34
CA ASP A 38 13.77 -6.99 17.22
C ASP A 38 12.59 -6.14 16.76
N LEU A 39 12.41 -6.01 15.43
CA LEU A 39 11.35 -5.24 14.79
C LEU A 39 10.79 -6.03 13.60
N VAL A 40 9.48 -6.01 13.46
CA VAL A 40 8.76 -6.56 12.30
C VAL A 40 7.97 -5.43 11.65
N PHE A 41 8.08 -5.29 10.33
CA PHE A 41 7.32 -4.32 9.56
C PHE A 41 6.28 -5.02 8.72
N ASN A 42 4.99 -4.79 9.04
CA ASN A 42 3.87 -5.38 8.32
C ASN A 42 2.96 -4.33 7.71
N PHE A 43 2.52 -4.57 6.47
CA PHE A 43 1.38 -3.89 5.89
C PHE A 43 0.09 -4.63 6.24
N ALA A 44 -0.91 -3.88 6.68
CA ALA A 44 -2.26 -4.39 6.89
C ALA A 44 -3.28 -3.47 6.20
N PHE A 45 -4.33 -4.06 5.62
CA PHE A 45 -5.49 -3.34 5.08
C PHE A 45 -6.58 -3.15 6.14
N ASP A 46 -6.56 -3.96 7.17
CA ASP A 46 -7.47 -3.94 8.30
C ASP A 46 -6.69 -3.73 9.60
N PRO A 47 -7.35 -3.33 10.71
CA PRO A 47 -6.70 -3.27 12.00
C PRO A 47 -6.03 -4.60 12.33
N LEU A 48 -4.83 -4.53 12.90
CA LEU A 48 -4.15 -5.72 13.40
C LEU A 48 -5.00 -6.41 14.46
N PRO A 49 -4.99 -7.75 14.52
CA PRO A 49 -5.69 -8.47 15.58
C PRO A 49 -5.18 -8.03 16.96
N ASP A 50 -6.09 -8.01 17.94
CA ASP A 50 -5.78 -7.67 19.33
C ASP A 50 -5.02 -8.84 19.96
N VAL A 51 -3.70 -8.78 19.90
CA VAL A 51 -2.76 -9.75 20.45
C VAL A 51 -1.69 -9.01 21.28
N ASP A 52 -1.00 -9.73 22.14
CA ASP A 52 0.04 -9.20 23.04
C ASP A 52 1.28 -8.69 22.33
N ILE A 53 1.08 -7.68 21.44
CA ILE A 53 2.10 -7.01 20.66
C ILE A 53 1.92 -5.50 20.77
N ILE A 54 3.01 -4.77 20.62
CA ILE A 54 2.96 -3.33 20.41
C ILE A 54 3.04 -3.08 18.91
N ALA A 55 1.97 -2.51 18.36
CA ALA A 55 1.90 -2.13 16.96
C ALA A 55 1.90 -0.60 16.82
N ARG A 56 2.95 -0.05 16.26
CA ARG A 56 3.06 1.38 15.99
C ARG A 56 2.76 1.67 14.53
N ARG A 57 1.72 2.43 14.28
CA ARG A 57 1.40 2.91 12.94
C ARG A 57 2.48 3.89 12.47
N LEU A 58 3.07 3.62 11.31
CA LEU A 58 4.13 4.43 10.73
C LEU A 58 3.61 5.27 9.56
N PHE A 59 2.89 4.64 8.65
CA PHE A 59 2.56 5.24 7.38
C PHE A 59 1.28 4.62 6.79
N SER A 60 0.45 5.47 6.18
CA SER A 60 -0.73 5.04 5.41
C SER A 60 -0.44 5.18 3.92
N ASN A 61 -0.50 4.09 3.20
CA ASN A 61 -0.25 4.04 1.76
C ASN A 61 -1.59 3.94 1.02
N PRO A 62 -2.03 4.98 0.31
CA PRO A 62 -3.27 4.93 -0.45
C PRO A 62 -3.16 3.93 -1.60
N PHE A 63 -4.21 3.12 -1.75
CA PHE A 63 -4.38 2.18 -2.85
C PHE A 63 -5.46 2.67 -3.79
N ILE A 64 -5.32 2.31 -5.05
CA ILE A 64 -6.31 2.57 -6.10
C ILE A 64 -6.53 1.31 -6.92
N LEU A 65 -7.63 1.24 -7.65
CA LEU A 65 -7.81 0.24 -8.70
C LEU A 65 -7.14 0.73 -9.98
N ALA A 66 -6.26 -0.07 -10.54
CA ALA A 66 -5.63 0.23 -11.82
C ALA A 66 -5.63 -0.98 -12.75
N ALA A 67 -5.60 -0.71 -14.05
CA ALA A 67 -5.54 -1.71 -15.10
C ALA A 67 -4.76 -1.19 -16.31
N HIS A 68 -4.20 -2.10 -17.09
CA HIS A 68 -3.73 -1.78 -18.44
C HIS A 68 -4.93 -1.41 -19.34
N PRO A 69 -4.84 -0.42 -20.24
CA PRO A 69 -5.95 -0.01 -21.12
C PRO A 69 -6.64 -1.15 -21.85
N GLU A 70 -5.89 -2.16 -22.30
CA GLU A 70 -6.42 -3.33 -23.00
C GLU A 70 -7.47 -4.12 -22.21
N VAL A 71 -7.44 -4.07 -20.87
CA VAL A 71 -8.44 -4.74 -20.00
C VAL A 71 -9.83 -4.11 -20.19
N LEU A 72 -9.87 -2.84 -20.60
CA LEU A 72 -11.09 -2.06 -20.77
C LEU A 72 -11.39 -1.71 -22.24
N LYS A 73 -10.66 -2.26 -23.21
CA LYS A 73 -10.66 -1.87 -24.62
C LYS A 73 -12.05 -1.76 -25.25
N ASP A 74 -12.94 -2.71 -24.95
CA ASP A 74 -14.29 -2.77 -25.53
C ASP A 74 -15.38 -2.31 -24.55
N ARG A 75 -14.99 -1.57 -23.49
CA ARG A 75 -15.90 -1.14 -22.43
C ARG A 75 -15.69 0.32 -22.09
N ARG A 76 -16.73 0.98 -21.64
CA ARG A 76 -16.59 2.29 -21.01
C ARG A 76 -15.85 2.14 -19.70
N LEU A 77 -15.08 3.15 -19.34
CA LEU A 77 -14.45 3.22 -18.02
C LEU A 77 -15.53 3.08 -16.94
N PRO A 78 -15.39 2.14 -16.00
CA PRO A 78 -16.34 2.00 -14.89
C PRO A 78 -16.45 3.29 -14.08
N GLU A 79 -17.68 3.78 -13.89
CA GLU A 79 -17.97 4.94 -13.02
C GLU A 79 -18.52 4.50 -11.67
N GLU A 80 -19.16 3.32 -11.63
CA GLU A 80 -19.73 2.72 -10.42
C GLU A 80 -19.20 1.29 -10.23
N PRO A 81 -19.02 0.83 -8.99
CA PRO A 81 -18.42 -0.48 -8.68
C PRO A 81 -19.13 -1.69 -9.30
N GLN A 82 -20.42 -1.59 -9.57
CA GLN A 82 -21.19 -2.66 -10.21
C GLN A 82 -20.71 -2.98 -11.63
N ALA A 83 -20.13 -1.98 -12.31
CA ALA A 83 -19.56 -2.14 -13.66
C ALA A 83 -18.27 -2.98 -13.69
N LEU A 84 -17.68 -3.28 -12.53
CA LEU A 84 -16.55 -4.22 -12.44
C LEU A 84 -16.96 -5.68 -12.68
N ARG A 85 -18.25 -5.98 -12.61
CA ARG A 85 -18.76 -7.36 -12.78
C ARG A 85 -18.37 -7.93 -14.15
N GLY A 86 -17.71 -9.10 -14.10
CA GLY A 86 -17.24 -9.80 -15.31
C GLY A 86 -15.96 -9.22 -15.92
N LEU A 87 -15.31 -8.26 -15.27
CA LEU A 87 -13.96 -7.85 -15.60
C LEU A 87 -12.94 -8.75 -14.89
N PRO A 88 -11.80 -9.07 -15.54
CA PRO A 88 -10.75 -9.84 -14.90
C PRO A 88 -10.14 -9.06 -13.74
N CYS A 89 -10.02 -9.69 -12.57
CA CYS A 89 -9.48 -9.09 -11.36
C CYS A 89 -8.27 -9.89 -10.85
N ILE A 90 -7.32 -9.20 -10.21
CA ILE A 90 -6.14 -9.79 -9.61
C ILE A 90 -6.27 -9.72 -8.09
N GLY A 91 -6.15 -10.87 -7.43
CA GLY A 91 -6.23 -11.00 -5.98
C GLY A 91 -4.88 -10.77 -5.31
N PHE A 92 -4.88 -9.99 -4.22
CA PHE A 92 -3.74 -9.86 -3.31
C PHE A 92 -4.08 -10.49 -1.96
N GLY A 93 -3.47 -11.62 -1.67
CA GLY A 93 -3.75 -12.37 -0.44
C GLY A 93 -3.54 -13.89 -0.60
N PRO A 94 -3.75 -14.67 0.48
CA PRO A 94 -3.65 -16.12 0.44
C PRO A 94 -4.76 -16.75 -0.41
N LYS A 95 -4.48 -17.85 -1.09
CA LYS A 95 -5.40 -18.54 -2.00
C LYS A 95 -6.76 -18.92 -1.40
N THR A 96 -6.82 -19.07 -0.09
CA THR A 96 -8.04 -19.49 0.64
C THR A 96 -8.96 -18.35 1.03
N SER A 97 -8.58 -17.10 0.75
CA SER A 97 -9.39 -15.93 1.10
C SER A 97 -10.58 -15.77 0.18
N PRO A 98 -11.75 -15.35 0.69
CA PRO A 98 -12.80 -14.82 -0.16
C PRO A 98 -12.32 -13.52 -0.79
N TRP A 99 -12.33 -13.45 -2.11
CA TRP A 99 -11.81 -12.30 -2.84
C TRP A 99 -12.85 -11.19 -2.92
N SER A 100 -12.52 -10.06 -2.37
CA SER A 100 -13.37 -8.87 -2.47
C SER A 100 -12.56 -7.58 -2.29
N TRP A 101 -13.05 -6.52 -2.90
CA TRP A 101 -12.64 -5.16 -2.61
C TRP A 101 -13.77 -4.42 -1.91
N ARG A 102 -13.48 -3.89 -0.73
CA ARG A 102 -14.34 -2.91 -0.09
C ARG A 102 -13.98 -1.54 -0.64
N LEU A 103 -14.85 -0.96 -1.45
CA LEU A 103 -14.66 0.33 -2.07
C LEU A 103 -15.50 1.38 -1.36
N THR A 104 -14.93 2.56 -1.13
CA THR A 104 -15.61 3.68 -0.48
C THR A 104 -15.55 4.94 -1.33
N LYS A 105 -16.64 5.70 -1.34
CA LYS A 105 -16.77 7.02 -1.95
C LYS A 105 -17.62 7.86 -1.00
N GLU A 106 -17.01 8.89 -0.36
CA GLU A 106 -17.70 9.66 0.69
C GLU A 106 -18.34 8.74 1.75
N ASP A 107 -19.64 8.86 1.99
CA ASP A 107 -20.41 8.02 2.93
C ASP A 107 -20.92 6.70 2.30
N ARG A 108 -20.64 6.46 1.02
CA ARG A 108 -21.06 5.25 0.30
C ARG A 108 -19.98 4.17 0.40
N SER A 109 -20.40 2.93 0.58
CA SER A 109 -19.55 1.76 0.62
C SER A 109 -20.10 0.66 -0.27
N TYR A 110 -19.25 -0.03 -1.00
CA TYR A 110 -19.61 -1.16 -1.84
C TYR A 110 -18.57 -2.27 -1.72
N THR A 111 -19.03 -3.51 -1.60
CA THR A 111 -18.15 -4.69 -1.59
C THR A 111 -18.25 -5.41 -2.94
N HIS A 112 -17.22 -5.29 -3.75
CA HIS A 112 -17.09 -6.04 -5.00
C HIS A 112 -16.47 -7.41 -4.72
N ARG A 113 -17.24 -8.49 -4.92
CA ARG A 113 -16.74 -9.88 -4.84
C ARG A 113 -16.36 -10.35 -6.24
N TYR A 114 -15.26 -11.08 -6.34
CA TYR A 114 -14.73 -11.56 -7.62
C TYR A 114 -13.94 -12.86 -7.46
N ASP A 115 -13.83 -13.61 -8.56
CA ASP A 115 -12.90 -14.72 -8.67
C ASP A 115 -11.65 -14.23 -9.42
N PRO A 116 -10.46 -14.25 -8.81
CA PRO A 116 -9.27 -13.68 -9.41
C PRO A 116 -8.74 -14.54 -10.55
N THR A 117 -8.34 -13.92 -11.66
CA THR A 117 -7.58 -14.58 -12.73
C THR A 117 -6.18 -14.97 -12.27
N LEU A 118 -5.60 -14.20 -11.36
CA LEU A 118 -4.34 -14.44 -10.69
C LEU A 118 -4.47 -14.01 -9.23
N SER A 119 -3.91 -14.77 -8.31
CA SER A 119 -3.75 -14.35 -6.92
C SER A 119 -2.29 -14.48 -6.47
N THR A 120 -1.83 -13.54 -5.66
CA THR A 120 -0.45 -13.49 -5.19
C THR A 120 -0.33 -12.81 -3.83
N LEU A 121 0.71 -13.17 -3.08
CA LEU A 121 1.15 -12.47 -1.86
C LEU A 121 2.31 -11.48 -2.14
N GLN A 122 2.77 -11.40 -3.40
CA GLN A 122 3.88 -10.54 -3.79
C GLN A 122 3.36 -9.30 -4.51
N LEU A 123 3.58 -8.11 -3.93
CA LEU A 123 3.17 -6.84 -4.53
C LEU A 123 3.81 -6.58 -5.89
N SER A 124 5.06 -7.02 -6.09
CA SER A 124 5.75 -6.90 -7.37
C SER A 124 5.08 -7.75 -8.45
N ALA A 125 4.65 -8.96 -8.12
CA ALA A 125 3.93 -9.82 -9.04
C ALA A 125 2.54 -9.26 -9.40
N LEU A 126 1.80 -8.74 -8.39
CA LEU A 126 0.54 -8.02 -8.60
C LEU A 126 0.73 -6.86 -9.57
N HIS A 127 1.71 -6.00 -9.30
CA HIS A 127 1.99 -4.81 -10.11
C HIS A 127 2.39 -5.19 -11.56
N THR A 128 3.24 -6.21 -11.71
CA THR A 128 3.61 -6.72 -13.04
C THR A 128 2.40 -7.26 -13.80
N ALA A 129 1.51 -7.99 -13.12
CA ALA A 129 0.31 -8.54 -13.74
C ALA A 129 -0.65 -7.43 -14.21
N VAL A 130 -0.84 -6.37 -13.42
CA VAL A 130 -1.63 -5.19 -13.80
C VAL A 130 -1.02 -4.52 -15.04
N ARG A 131 0.28 -4.26 -15.04
CA ARG A 131 1.01 -3.65 -16.17
C ARG A 131 0.92 -4.47 -17.46
N ARG A 132 0.83 -5.79 -17.35
CA ARG A 132 0.74 -6.72 -18.47
C ARG A 132 -0.70 -7.03 -18.90
N GLY A 133 -1.69 -6.34 -18.32
CA GLY A 133 -3.08 -6.50 -18.73
C GLY A 133 -3.75 -7.79 -18.26
N ALA A 134 -3.23 -8.45 -17.21
CA ALA A 134 -3.85 -9.67 -16.69
C ALA A 134 -5.19 -9.41 -15.97
N GLY A 135 -5.48 -8.15 -15.61
CA GLY A 135 -6.72 -7.75 -14.99
C GLY A 135 -6.59 -6.44 -14.19
N ILE A 136 -7.66 -6.07 -13.51
CA ILE A 136 -7.71 -4.94 -12.57
C ILE A 136 -7.09 -5.39 -11.26
N GLY A 137 -6.22 -4.56 -10.68
CA GLY A 137 -5.61 -4.81 -9.37
C GLY A 137 -5.72 -3.61 -8.45
N ALA A 138 -5.83 -3.88 -7.13
CA ALA A 138 -5.64 -2.85 -6.13
C ALA A 138 -4.15 -2.65 -5.91
N VAL A 139 -3.62 -1.50 -6.30
CA VAL A 139 -2.18 -1.19 -6.28
C VAL A 139 -1.89 0.10 -5.52
N SER A 140 -0.67 0.25 -5.02
CA SER A 140 -0.24 1.50 -4.41
C SER A 140 -0.29 2.63 -5.43
N ARG A 141 -1.03 3.70 -5.12
CA ARG A 141 -1.13 4.89 -5.96
C ARG A 141 0.25 5.44 -6.33
N ARG A 142 1.14 5.52 -5.37
CA ARG A 142 2.50 6.05 -5.55
C ARG A 142 3.36 5.28 -6.55
N LEU A 143 3.13 3.97 -6.67
CA LEU A 143 3.91 3.14 -7.58
C LEU A 143 3.43 3.22 -9.02
N VAL A 144 2.22 3.71 -9.26
CA VAL A 144 1.60 3.73 -10.60
C VAL A 144 1.24 5.14 -11.09
N GLU A 145 1.51 6.16 -10.31
CA GLU A 145 1.13 7.55 -10.60
C GLU A 145 1.72 8.05 -11.93
N ASP A 146 3.01 7.81 -12.15
CA ASP A 146 3.68 8.17 -13.40
C ASP A 146 3.15 7.37 -14.60
N GLU A 147 2.77 6.11 -14.39
CA GLU A 147 2.22 5.25 -15.44
C GLU A 147 0.81 5.67 -15.84
N ILE A 148 0.01 6.10 -14.85
CA ILE A 148 -1.31 6.68 -15.11
C ILE A 148 -1.16 8.02 -15.84
N ALA A 149 -0.22 8.86 -15.43
CA ALA A 149 0.02 10.15 -16.08
C ALA A 149 0.45 10.00 -17.56
N ARG A 150 1.20 8.93 -17.88
CA ARG A 150 1.59 8.60 -19.27
C ARG A 150 0.52 7.86 -20.05
N GLY A 151 -0.55 7.38 -19.41
CA GLY A 151 -1.57 6.54 -20.02
C GLY A 151 -1.19 5.06 -20.18
N ASP A 152 -0.07 4.62 -19.60
CA ASP A 152 0.35 3.21 -19.58
C ASP A 152 -0.61 2.36 -18.74
N LEU A 153 -1.19 2.97 -17.70
CA LEU A 153 -2.24 2.43 -16.86
C LEU A 153 -3.43 3.37 -16.77
N VAL A 154 -4.61 2.81 -16.52
CA VAL A 154 -5.85 3.54 -16.27
C VAL A 154 -6.22 3.43 -14.79
N HIS A 155 -6.55 4.57 -14.17
CA HIS A 155 -7.17 4.59 -12.84
C HIS A 155 -8.63 4.19 -12.97
N VAL A 156 -8.97 3.00 -12.51
CA VAL A 156 -10.32 2.44 -12.57
C VAL A 156 -11.12 2.92 -11.36
N LEU A 157 -12.32 3.44 -11.56
CA LEU A 157 -13.18 4.01 -10.51
C LEU A 157 -12.47 5.12 -9.70
N PRO A 158 -12.09 6.23 -10.32
CA PRO A 158 -11.26 7.26 -9.66
C PRO A 158 -11.90 7.88 -8.41
N ASP A 159 -13.24 7.86 -8.32
CA ASP A 159 -13.99 8.36 -7.16
C ASP A 159 -14.17 7.33 -6.04
N TRP A 160 -13.80 6.07 -6.28
CA TRP A 160 -13.92 4.97 -5.32
C TRP A 160 -12.55 4.45 -4.93
N ALA A 161 -12.27 4.38 -3.65
CA ALA A 161 -10.99 3.88 -3.16
C ALA A 161 -11.14 2.59 -2.35
N PRO A 162 -10.25 1.61 -2.55
CA PRO A 162 -10.06 0.54 -1.57
C PRO A 162 -9.42 1.11 -0.29
N PRO A 163 -9.50 0.40 0.85
CA PRO A 163 -8.84 0.85 2.07
C PRO A 163 -7.33 1.00 1.84
N PRO A 164 -6.71 2.01 2.47
CA PRO A 164 -5.27 2.17 2.39
C PRO A 164 -4.55 1.02 3.12
N ALA A 165 -3.40 0.62 2.61
CA ALA A 165 -2.51 -0.25 3.35
C ALA A 165 -1.75 0.57 4.41
N VAL A 166 -1.82 0.13 5.65
CA VAL A 166 -1.11 0.78 6.76
C VAL A 166 0.16 -0.02 7.09
N LEU A 167 1.30 0.66 7.08
CA LEU A 167 2.56 0.10 7.55
C LEU A 167 2.64 0.22 9.07
N TYR A 168 2.83 -0.89 9.74
CA TYR A 168 3.05 -0.98 11.17
C TYR A 168 4.47 -1.46 11.47
N ALA A 169 5.07 -0.88 12.50
CA ALA A 169 6.21 -1.48 13.18
C ALA A 169 5.67 -2.25 14.40
N ILE A 170 6.04 -3.51 14.50
CA ILE A 170 5.51 -4.44 15.48
C ILE A 170 6.67 -5.04 16.27
N TYR A 171 6.52 -5.12 17.59
CA TYR A 171 7.46 -5.76 18.49
C TYR A 171 6.73 -6.34 19.72
N PRO A 172 7.29 -7.37 20.39
CA PRO A 172 6.65 -7.99 21.57
C PRO A 172 6.48 -7.01 22.73
N SER A 173 5.32 -7.02 23.39
CA SER A 173 4.98 -6.12 24.50
C SER A 173 5.90 -6.27 25.73
N GLY A 174 6.44 -7.46 25.95
CA GLY A 174 7.32 -7.79 27.09
C GLY A 174 8.81 -7.55 26.85
N ARG A 175 9.23 -7.07 25.66
CA ARG A 175 10.64 -6.81 25.33
C ARG A 175 10.94 -5.32 25.24
N THR A 176 11.98 -4.90 25.95
CA THR A 176 12.57 -3.58 25.72
C THR A 176 13.34 -3.62 24.40
N LEU A 177 13.03 -2.70 23.50
CA LEU A 177 13.80 -2.54 22.27
C LEU A 177 15.28 -2.29 22.60
N THR A 178 16.16 -2.93 21.86
CA THR A 178 17.60 -2.60 21.91
C THR A 178 17.82 -1.14 21.56
N ALA A 179 18.94 -0.55 21.99
CA ALA A 179 19.26 0.83 21.66
C ALA A 179 19.28 1.05 20.13
N ALA A 180 19.84 0.09 19.37
CA ALA A 180 19.87 0.13 17.92
C ALA A 180 18.46 0.07 17.30
N ALA A 181 17.60 -0.83 17.76
CA ALA A 181 16.22 -0.94 17.27
C ALA A 181 15.40 0.33 17.57
N ARG A 182 15.60 0.95 18.73
CA ARG A 182 14.96 2.22 19.09
C ARG A 182 15.42 3.34 18.16
N ARG A 183 16.70 3.46 17.93
CA ARG A 183 17.30 4.47 17.06
C ARG A 183 16.81 4.31 15.61
N PHE A 184 16.73 3.08 15.13
CA PHE A 184 16.18 2.77 13.81
C PHE A 184 14.70 3.17 13.72
N MET A 185 13.90 2.88 14.74
CA MET A 185 12.50 3.27 14.81
C MET A 185 12.33 4.80 14.78
N GLU A 186 13.15 5.55 15.52
CA GLU A 186 13.12 7.01 15.53
C GLU A 186 13.39 7.57 14.12
N MET A 187 14.43 7.06 13.45
CA MET A 187 14.77 7.47 12.08
C MET A 187 13.63 7.17 11.09
N ILE A 188 13.00 6.01 11.18
CA ILE A 188 11.84 5.64 10.34
C ILE A 188 10.66 6.58 10.57
N LEU A 189 10.34 6.87 11.82
CA LEU A 189 9.24 7.79 12.15
C LEU A 189 9.50 9.20 11.62
N GLU A 190 10.71 9.69 11.76
CA GLU A 190 11.11 10.99 11.27
C GLU A 190 10.97 11.07 9.73
N TYR A 191 11.44 10.04 9.02
CA TYR A 191 11.32 9.93 7.58
C TYR A 191 9.87 9.96 7.10
N PHE A 192 8.97 9.18 7.71
CA PHE A 192 7.57 9.18 7.33
C PHE A 192 6.82 10.44 7.73
N ASN A 193 7.14 11.04 8.88
CA ASN A 193 6.56 12.30 9.31
C ASN A 193 6.92 13.46 8.37
N GLN A 194 8.14 13.51 7.88
CA GLN A 194 8.55 14.53 6.90
C GLN A 194 7.79 14.36 5.57
N ARG A 195 7.64 13.12 5.08
CA ARG A 195 6.90 12.85 3.85
C ARG A 195 5.40 13.11 3.97
N THR A 196 4.78 12.78 5.08
CA THR A 196 3.35 13.07 5.30
C THR A 196 3.09 14.58 5.32
N LYS A 197 4.02 15.39 5.81
CA LYS A 197 3.92 16.85 5.74
C LYS A 197 4.00 17.38 4.30
N ILE A 198 4.88 16.83 3.49
CA ILE A 198 5.03 17.23 2.07
C ILE A 198 3.76 16.89 1.29
N GLU A 199 3.15 15.72 1.50
CA GLU A 199 1.91 15.30 0.84
C GLU A 199 0.68 16.14 1.22
N HIS A 200 0.65 16.71 2.41
CA HIS A 200 -0.40 17.68 2.80
C HIS A 200 -0.28 18.99 2.03
N TYR A 201 0.92 19.38 1.61
CA TYR A 201 1.14 20.57 0.79
C TYR A 201 0.77 20.36 -0.70
N ASP A 202 1.05 19.16 -1.23
CA ASP A 202 0.75 18.84 -2.65
C ASP A 202 -0.75 18.58 -2.91
N ASN A 203 -1.55 18.32 -1.88
CA ASN A 203 -3.01 18.17 -1.96
C ASN A 203 -3.80 19.49 -1.82
N ILE A 204 -3.12 20.63 -1.59
CA ILE A 204 -3.78 21.93 -1.68
C ILE A 204 -3.74 22.33 -3.15
N ALA A 205 -4.86 22.14 -3.85
CA ALA A 205 -5.00 22.59 -5.24
C ALA A 205 -4.60 24.06 -5.35
N PRO A 206 -3.82 24.46 -6.37
CA PRO A 206 -3.47 25.87 -6.56
C PRO A 206 -4.77 26.67 -6.72
N PRO A 207 -4.85 27.89 -6.16
CA PRO A 207 -6.04 28.72 -6.26
C PRO A 207 -6.35 28.97 -7.73
N THR A 208 -7.57 28.66 -8.13
CA THR A 208 -8.08 28.90 -9.48
C THR A 208 -7.85 30.38 -9.82
N PRO A 209 -7.15 30.72 -10.90
CA PRO A 209 -6.95 32.12 -11.26
C PRO A 209 -8.31 32.78 -11.51
N ALA A 210 -8.56 33.89 -10.82
CA ALA A 210 -9.77 34.68 -10.96
C ALA A 210 -9.94 35.06 -12.44
N ARG A 211 -11.05 34.63 -13.06
CA ARG A 211 -11.47 35.09 -14.39
C ARG A 211 -11.59 36.60 -14.33
N LYS A 212 -10.67 37.33 -14.97
CA LYS A 212 -10.87 38.75 -15.30
C LYS A 212 -12.08 38.81 -16.23
N LYS A 213 -13.14 39.47 -15.75
CA LYS A 213 -14.23 39.92 -16.62
C LYS A 213 -13.65 41.01 -17.49
N LEU A 214 -13.72 40.83 -18.80
CA LEU A 214 -13.69 41.88 -19.80
C LEU A 214 -15.08 42.48 -19.94
#